data_0456ee9ba643e40f8cc138de70c03f0f
#
_entry.id   0456ee9ba643e40f8cc138de70c03f0f
#
_cell.length_a   1.000
_cell.length_b   1.000
_cell.length_c   1.000
_cell.angle_alpha   90.00
_cell.angle_beta   90.00
_cell.angle_gamma   90.00
#
_symmetry.space_group_name_H-M   'P 1'
#
loop_
_entity.id
_entity.type
_entity.pdbx_description
1 polymer ?
#
loop_
_entity_poly.entity_id
_entity_poly.type
_entity_poly.pdbx_seq_one_letter_code
_entity_poly.pdbx_strand_id
1 'polypeptide(L)'
;MLMDDTQERGERMLTETFDRSEEIIRPEMIYGKREKLCDICIITFSQNVIEYALQKCDCKKVISLESTGGAIPIYIMTYQEKELALYQSMIGAPAAGACLEEAHCLTGASHYIMFGSCGCLHEEITAGKLIVPTQAYRDEGLSYHYAPSGDYLPLPNAGRVASFFERKGIPFVTGKTWTTDGLYRETRTNMSKRKAEGCLTVEMECAGLQAVCSFRELQYYAFLFGGDLLDAAEWDVRILGDHREKDCQIEGFRIALELAHALSMLFSLE
;
A
#
# COMPACT_ATOMS: atom_id res chain seq x y z
N MET A 1 -21.46 -51.89 14.79
CA MET A 1 -20.55 -51.02 15.56
C MET A 1 -20.06 -49.97 14.60
N LEU A 2 -20.90 -48.95 14.40
CA LEU A 2 -20.59 -47.77 13.55
C LEU A 2 -19.73 -46.84 14.42
N MET A 3 -18.50 -46.64 14.05
CA MET A 3 -17.66 -45.63 14.67
C MET A 3 -18.18 -44.25 14.31
N ASP A 4 -18.47 -43.49 15.33
CA ASP A 4 -18.90 -42.09 15.28
C ASP A 4 -17.69 -41.21 14.92
N ASP A 5 -17.57 -40.83 13.67
CA ASP A 5 -16.52 -39.96 13.14
C ASP A 5 -16.98 -38.50 13.21
N THR A 6 -17.49 -38.09 14.35
CA THR A 6 -17.66 -36.67 14.70
C THR A 6 -16.33 -36.09 15.14
N GLN A 7 -15.37 -35.95 14.19
CA GLN A 7 -14.28 -34.99 14.36
C GLN A 7 -14.92 -33.60 14.52
N GLU A 8 -14.74 -33.03 15.70
CA GLU A 8 -14.98 -31.62 15.98
C GLU A 8 -14.34 -30.79 14.87
N ARG A 9 -15.12 -30.35 13.89
CA ARG A 9 -14.74 -29.23 13.02
C ARG A 9 -14.77 -27.99 13.90
N GLY A 10 -13.67 -27.71 14.56
CA GLY A 10 -13.45 -26.42 15.20
C GLY A 10 -13.77 -25.33 14.17
N GLU A 11 -14.58 -24.36 14.54
CA GLU A 11 -14.85 -23.18 13.71
C GLU A 11 -13.51 -22.54 13.32
N ARG A 12 -13.11 -22.68 12.06
CA ARG A 12 -11.91 -21.99 11.54
C ARG A 12 -12.20 -20.51 11.48
N MET A 13 -11.39 -19.72 12.17
CA MET A 13 -11.46 -18.27 12.05
C MET A 13 -10.92 -17.81 10.68
N LEU A 14 -11.39 -16.68 10.18
CA LEU A 14 -10.88 -16.08 8.94
C LEU A 14 -9.34 -15.97 8.95
N THR A 15 -8.75 -15.69 10.11
CA THR A 15 -7.31 -15.56 10.32
C THR A 15 -6.52 -16.87 10.09
N GLU A 16 -7.19 -18.00 9.89
CA GLU A 16 -6.58 -19.34 9.72
C GLU A 16 -6.80 -19.90 8.30
N THR A 17 -7.20 -19.06 7.34
CA THR A 17 -7.56 -19.49 5.98
C THR A 17 -6.38 -19.55 5.00
N PHE A 18 -5.18 -19.15 5.42
CA PHE A 18 -4.02 -19.16 4.54
C PHE A 18 -3.73 -20.54 3.95
N ASP A 19 -3.61 -20.58 2.62
CA ASP A 19 -3.33 -21.79 1.85
C ASP A 19 -2.36 -21.44 0.70
N ARG A 20 -1.49 -22.38 0.33
CA ARG A 20 -0.53 -22.24 -0.76
C ARG A 20 -0.86 -23.10 -1.98
N SER A 21 -2.02 -23.71 -2.03
CA SER A 21 -2.48 -24.42 -3.22
C SER A 21 -2.65 -23.47 -4.40
N GLU A 22 -2.69 -24.02 -5.61
CA GLU A 22 -2.83 -23.22 -6.83
C GLU A 22 -4.17 -22.51 -6.89
N GLU A 23 -4.14 -21.24 -7.29
CA GLU A 23 -5.34 -20.42 -7.44
C GLU A 23 -6.18 -20.87 -8.64
N ILE A 24 -7.51 -20.87 -8.47
CA ILE A 24 -8.46 -21.19 -9.54
C ILE A 24 -8.50 -20.07 -10.59
N ILE A 25 -8.35 -18.81 -10.16
CA ILE A 25 -8.40 -17.63 -11.03
C ILE A 25 -7.10 -16.85 -10.87
N ARG A 26 -6.46 -16.51 -12.00
CA ARG A 26 -5.24 -15.70 -12.07
C ARG A 26 -5.42 -14.58 -13.07
N PRO A 27 -4.78 -13.40 -12.87
CA PRO A 27 -4.88 -12.28 -13.80
C PRO A 27 -4.51 -12.64 -15.25
N GLU A 28 -3.54 -13.54 -15.47
CA GLU A 28 -3.13 -13.97 -16.80
C GLU A 28 -4.22 -14.71 -17.57
N MET A 29 -5.21 -15.28 -16.89
CA MET A 29 -6.37 -15.91 -17.55
C MET A 29 -7.32 -14.86 -18.15
N ILE A 30 -7.30 -13.63 -17.61
CA ILE A 30 -8.11 -12.50 -18.07
C ILE A 30 -7.35 -11.70 -19.13
N TYR A 31 -6.08 -11.37 -18.85
CA TYR A 31 -5.28 -10.43 -19.65
C TYR A 31 -4.30 -11.10 -20.62
N GLY A 32 -4.07 -12.42 -20.49
CA GLY A 32 -3.01 -13.12 -21.21
C GLY A 32 -1.61 -12.75 -20.70
N LYS A 33 -0.60 -13.44 -21.22
CA LYS A 33 0.81 -13.09 -20.94
C LYS A 33 1.18 -11.77 -21.60
N ARG A 34 1.88 -10.90 -20.87
CA ARG A 34 2.33 -9.59 -21.32
C ARG A 34 3.84 -9.49 -21.26
N GLU A 35 4.39 -8.65 -22.13
CA GLU A 35 5.79 -8.24 -22.03
C GLU A 35 5.96 -7.25 -20.88
N LYS A 36 7.13 -7.32 -20.26
CA LYS A 36 7.49 -6.40 -19.17
C LYS A 36 7.63 -4.98 -19.71
N LEU A 37 6.93 -4.04 -19.11
CA LEU A 37 6.97 -2.62 -19.48
C LEU A 37 7.93 -1.81 -18.58
N CYS A 38 8.06 -2.19 -17.31
CA CYS A 38 8.89 -1.46 -16.34
C CYS A 38 9.25 -2.36 -15.15
N ASP A 39 10.21 -1.89 -14.33
CA ASP A 39 10.58 -2.56 -13.09
C ASP A 39 9.77 -2.07 -11.88
N ILE A 40 9.38 -0.80 -11.90
CA ILE A 40 8.76 -0.12 -10.76
C ILE A 40 7.39 0.42 -11.14
N CYS A 41 6.42 0.18 -10.27
CA CYS A 41 5.06 0.71 -10.36
C CYS A 41 4.76 1.57 -9.11
N ILE A 42 4.27 2.79 -9.35
CA ILE A 42 3.83 3.72 -8.30
C ILE A 42 2.32 3.59 -8.13
N ILE A 43 1.89 3.40 -6.89
CA ILE A 43 0.49 3.30 -6.47
C ILE A 43 0.09 4.60 -5.79
N THR A 44 -0.95 5.25 -6.29
CA THR A 44 -1.58 6.40 -5.63
C THR A 44 -3.07 6.17 -5.45
N PHE A 45 -3.68 6.83 -4.48
CA PHE A 45 -5.14 6.83 -4.27
C PHE A 45 -5.78 8.16 -4.69
N SER A 46 -4.97 9.08 -5.24
CA SER A 46 -5.37 10.45 -5.53
C SER A 46 -5.52 10.71 -7.02
N GLN A 47 -6.71 11.13 -7.43
CA GLN A 47 -6.97 11.66 -8.77
C GLN A 47 -6.12 12.91 -9.07
N ASN A 48 -5.84 13.76 -8.05
CA ASN A 48 -4.99 14.95 -8.23
C ASN A 48 -3.57 14.59 -8.67
N VAL A 49 -3.04 13.44 -8.20
CA VAL A 49 -1.72 12.94 -8.62
C VAL A 49 -1.73 12.53 -10.09
N ILE A 50 -2.76 11.82 -10.53
CA ILE A 50 -2.91 11.43 -11.94
C ILE A 50 -3.00 12.66 -12.83
N GLU A 51 -3.85 13.64 -12.48
CA GLU A 51 -3.98 14.87 -13.23
C GLU A 51 -2.66 15.67 -13.29
N TYR A 52 -1.96 15.74 -12.16
CA TYR A 52 -0.64 16.38 -12.12
C TYR A 52 0.37 15.65 -13.00
N ALA A 53 0.45 14.32 -12.92
CA ALA A 53 1.36 13.51 -13.73
C ALA A 53 1.09 13.70 -15.23
N LEU A 54 -0.18 13.67 -15.66
CA LEU A 54 -0.57 13.88 -17.05
C LEU A 54 -0.26 15.30 -17.57
N GLN A 55 -0.21 16.30 -16.68
CA GLN A 55 0.10 17.70 -17.06
C GLN A 55 1.59 18.02 -17.05
N LYS A 56 2.37 17.33 -16.21
CA LYS A 56 3.76 17.73 -15.89
C LYS A 56 4.80 16.69 -16.27
N CYS A 57 4.40 15.45 -16.48
CA CYS A 57 5.29 14.36 -16.86
C CYS A 57 4.93 13.85 -18.26
N ASP A 58 5.90 13.26 -18.96
CA ASP A 58 5.63 12.56 -20.21
C ASP A 58 4.97 11.20 -19.92
N CYS A 59 3.66 11.25 -19.65
CA CYS A 59 2.83 10.11 -19.28
C CYS A 59 1.99 9.63 -20.46
N LYS A 60 2.04 8.36 -20.75
CA LYS A 60 1.23 7.73 -21.79
C LYS A 60 0.40 6.59 -21.19
N LYS A 61 -0.93 6.67 -21.38
CA LYS A 61 -1.81 5.53 -21.08
C LYS A 61 -1.44 4.35 -21.99
N VAL A 62 -1.15 3.20 -21.40
CA VAL A 62 -0.75 2.00 -22.15
C VAL A 62 -1.80 0.90 -22.09
N ILE A 63 -2.48 0.74 -20.94
CA ILE A 63 -3.46 -0.30 -20.69
C ILE A 63 -4.39 0.12 -19.55
N SER A 64 -5.40 -0.67 -19.25
CA SER A 64 -6.25 -0.48 -18.07
C SER A 64 -6.46 -1.78 -17.33
N LEU A 65 -6.62 -1.70 -16.02
CA LEU A 65 -7.26 -2.73 -15.22
C LEU A 65 -8.76 -2.67 -15.53
N GLU A 66 -9.36 -3.78 -15.89
CA GLU A 66 -10.77 -3.83 -16.27
C GLU A 66 -11.61 -4.34 -15.09
N SER A 67 -12.51 -3.53 -14.59
CA SER A 67 -13.41 -3.93 -13.50
C SER A 67 -14.86 -3.56 -13.81
N THR A 68 -15.79 -4.22 -13.11
CA THR A 68 -17.24 -3.89 -13.19
C THR A 68 -17.51 -2.44 -12.76
N GLY A 69 -16.68 -1.88 -11.88
CA GLY A 69 -16.76 -0.49 -11.42
C GLY A 69 -16.19 0.53 -12.40
N GLY A 70 -15.60 0.09 -13.52
CA GLY A 70 -14.93 0.93 -14.51
C GLY A 70 -13.47 0.57 -14.69
N ALA A 71 -12.89 1.04 -15.79
CA ALA A 71 -11.50 0.79 -16.13
C ALA A 71 -10.56 1.76 -15.37
N ILE A 72 -9.50 1.21 -14.77
CA ILE A 72 -8.45 1.99 -14.12
C ILE A 72 -7.25 2.08 -15.05
N PRO A 73 -6.92 3.25 -15.61
CA PRO A 73 -5.80 3.41 -16.51
C PRO A 73 -4.45 3.17 -15.81
N ILE A 74 -3.56 2.43 -16.47
CA ILE A 74 -2.14 2.39 -16.15
C ILE A 74 -1.41 3.29 -17.15
N TYR A 75 -0.57 4.15 -16.59
CA TYR A 75 0.27 5.07 -17.36
C TYR A 75 1.73 4.62 -17.24
N ILE A 76 2.45 4.66 -18.36
CA ILE A 76 3.91 4.61 -18.37
C ILE A 76 4.44 6.04 -18.51
N MET A 77 5.45 6.36 -17.73
CA MET A 77 6.15 7.62 -17.74
C MET A 77 7.66 7.39 -17.74
N THR A 78 8.40 8.27 -18.40
CA THR A 78 9.86 8.29 -18.30
C THR A 78 10.28 9.30 -17.23
N TYR A 79 11.04 8.85 -16.25
CA TYR A 79 11.64 9.70 -15.24
C TYR A 79 13.14 9.38 -15.11
N GLN A 80 14.00 10.39 -15.40
CA GLN A 80 15.45 10.23 -15.39
C GLN A 80 15.92 8.96 -16.14
N GLU A 81 15.47 8.82 -17.38
CA GLU A 81 15.78 7.70 -18.30
C GLU A 81 15.26 6.32 -17.87
N LYS A 82 14.37 6.25 -16.87
CA LYS A 82 13.73 5.01 -16.42
C LYS A 82 12.23 5.04 -16.70
N GLU A 83 11.74 3.92 -17.24
CA GLU A 83 10.30 3.70 -17.40
C GLU A 83 9.69 3.29 -16.08
N LEU A 84 8.64 4.00 -15.67
CA LEU A 84 7.87 3.75 -14.46
C LEU A 84 6.40 3.61 -14.79
N ALA A 85 5.70 2.68 -14.13
CA ALA A 85 4.25 2.64 -14.19
C ALA A 85 3.63 3.48 -13.07
N LEU A 86 2.45 4.05 -13.35
CA LEU A 86 1.62 4.77 -12.39
C LEU A 86 0.16 4.40 -12.61
N TYR A 87 -0.56 4.11 -11.53
CA TYR A 87 -2.01 4.00 -11.56
C TYR A 87 -2.65 4.51 -10.26
N GLN A 88 -3.93 4.90 -10.36
CA GLN A 88 -4.75 5.20 -9.19
C GLN A 88 -5.43 3.92 -8.73
N SER A 89 -5.08 3.46 -7.53
CA SER A 89 -5.72 2.31 -6.91
C SER A 89 -7.11 2.66 -6.36
N MET A 90 -7.93 1.64 -6.23
CA MET A 90 -9.10 1.70 -5.34
C MET A 90 -8.64 1.66 -3.88
N ILE A 91 -9.45 2.24 -2.98
CA ILE A 91 -9.20 2.30 -1.54
C ILE A 91 -9.62 0.97 -0.88
N GLY A 92 -8.86 0.57 0.14
CA GLY A 92 -9.07 -0.63 0.94
C GLY A 92 -8.27 -1.83 0.46
N ALA A 93 -7.74 -2.60 1.39
CA ALA A 93 -6.83 -3.71 1.14
C ALA A 93 -7.32 -4.70 0.07
N PRO A 94 -8.58 -5.20 0.08
CA PRO A 94 -9.05 -6.14 -0.93
C PRO A 94 -9.03 -5.57 -2.35
N ALA A 95 -9.46 -4.33 -2.52
CA ALA A 95 -9.54 -3.70 -3.82
C ALA A 95 -8.15 -3.30 -4.34
N ALA A 96 -7.31 -2.74 -3.47
CA ALA A 96 -5.94 -2.39 -3.81
C ALA A 96 -5.08 -3.62 -4.12
N GLY A 97 -5.28 -4.73 -3.40
CA GLY A 97 -4.60 -6.00 -3.66
C GLY A 97 -4.95 -6.58 -5.04
N ALA A 98 -6.23 -6.58 -5.42
CA ALA A 98 -6.66 -6.99 -6.76
C ALA A 98 -6.02 -6.09 -7.84
N CYS A 99 -6.03 -4.76 -7.65
CA CYS A 99 -5.37 -3.83 -8.57
C CYS A 99 -3.86 -4.11 -8.70
N LEU A 100 -3.17 -4.44 -7.61
CA LEU A 100 -1.74 -4.75 -7.63
C LEU A 100 -1.45 -6.04 -8.40
N GLU A 101 -2.20 -7.12 -8.18
CA GLU A 101 -2.08 -8.39 -8.89
C GLU A 101 -2.25 -8.19 -10.41
N GLU A 102 -3.29 -7.46 -10.80
CA GLU A 102 -3.55 -7.16 -12.20
C GLU A 102 -2.47 -6.23 -12.80
N ALA A 103 -2.05 -5.19 -12.07
CA ALA A 103 -0.96 -4.30 -12.49
C ALA A 103 0.36 -5.07 -12.67
N HIS A 104 0.64 -6.06 -11.82
CA HIS A 104 1.79 -6.95 -11.99
C HIS A 104 1.70 -7.73 -13.30
N CYS A 105 0.57 -8.38 -13.55
CA CYS A 105 0.33 -9.12 -14.79
C CYS A 105 0.50 -8.23 -16.04
N LEU A 106 -0.01 -6.99 -15.98
CA LEU A 106 -0.07 -6.07 -17.12
C LEU A 106 1.23 -5.33 -17.39
N THR A 107 2.04 -5.06 -16.36
CA THR A 107 3.27 -4.25 -16.50
C THR A 107 4.55 -5.04 -16.33
N GLY A 108 4.49 -6.20 -15.69
CA GLY A 108 5.66 -6.97 -15.29
C GLY A 108 6.51 -6.30 -14.20
N ALA A 109 5.99 -5.23 -13.56
CA ALA A 109 6.70 -4.55 -12.48
C ALA A 109 6.88 -5.50 -11.28
N SER A 110 8.07 -5.49 -10.69
CA SER A 110 8.41 -6.29 -9.51
C SER A 110 8.60 -5.45 -8.23
N HIS A 111 8.56 -4.14 -8.34
CA HIS A 111 8.73 -3.19 -7.25
C HIS A 111 7.57 -2.21 -7.22
N TYR A 112 6.93 -2.09 -6.07
CA TYR A 112 5.74 -1.27 -5.87
C TYR A 112 5.99 -0.21 -4.81
N ILE A 113 5.81 1.06 -5.17
CA ILE A 113 5.91 2.19 -4.24
C ILE A 113 4.51 2.72 -3.98
N MET A 114 4.04 2.63 -2.75
CA MET A 114 2.77 3.19 -2.31
C MET A 114 3.00 4.39 -1.40
N PHE A 115 2.23 5.44 -1.63
CA PHE A 115 2.15 6.58 -0.72
C PHE A 115 0.71 7.08 -0.63
N GLY A 116 0.35 7.60 0.53
CA GLY A 116 -1.01 8.08 0.78
C GLY A 116 -1.13 8.84 2.10
N SER A 117 -2.33 9.36 2.33
CA SER A 117 -2.70 9.94 3.63
C SER A 117 -2.97 8.85 4.66
N CYS A 118 -2.81 9.20 5.93
CA CYS A 118 -3.15 8.34 7.05
C CYS A 118 -3.70 9.16 8.20
N GLY A 119 -4.51 8.54 9.04
CA GLY A 119 -4.87 9.09 10.34
C GLY A 119 -3.70 8.99 11.32
N CYS A 120 -3.33 10.09 11.96
CA CYS A 120 -2.25 10.12 12.93
C CYS A 120 -2.78 9.73 14.32
N LEU A 121 -2.02 8.88 15.03
CA LEU A 121 -2.33 8.46 16.40
C LEU A 121 -1.44 9.17 17.44
N HIS A 122 -0.44 9.95 17.01
CA HIS A 122 0.48 10.69 17.86
C HIS A 122 0.86 12.02 17.21
N GLU A 123 0.28 13.12 17.70
CA GLU A 123 0.53 14.45 17.14
C GLU A 123 2.00 14.85 17.17
N GLU A 124 2.61 14.84 18.36
CA GLU A 124 3.99 15.32 18.56
C GLU A 124 5.02 14.53 17.75
N ILE A 125 4.75 13.25 17.51
CA ILE A 125 5.68 12.37 16.79
C ILE A 125 5.56 12.59 15.27
N THR A 126 4.33 12.75 14.76
CA THR A 126 4.04 12.74 13.32
C THR A 126 3.98 14.14 12.69
N ALA A 127 3.84 15.19 13.49
CA ALA A 127 3.67 16.58 12.98
C ALA A 127 4.82 16.99 12.05
N GLY A 128 4.48 17.38 10.82
CA GLY A 128 5.43 17.87 9.82
C GLY A 128 6.41 16.82 9.28
N LYS A 129 6.14 15.54 9.48
CA LYS A 129 7.01 14.44 9.08
C LYS A 129 6.26 13.44 8.21
N LEU A 130 6.98 12.78 7.31
CA LEU A 130 6.49 11.56 6.67
C LEU A 130 6.61 10.39 7.65
N ILE A 131 5.78 9.38 7.46
CA ILE A 131 5.79 8.17 8.28
C ILE A 131 6.21 7.00 7.39
N VAL A 132 7.24 6.26 7.82
CA VAL A 132 7.68 5.02 7.17
C VAL A 132 7.23 3.84 8.01
N PRO A 133 6.20 3.11 7.60
CA PRO A 133 5.69 1.97 8.36
C PRO A 133 6.70 0.82 8.34
N THR A 134 7.02 0.29 9.54
CA THR A 134 7.94 -0.85 9.71
C THR A 134 7.21 -2.18 9.87
N GLN A 135 5.99 -2.12 10.38
CA GLN A 135 5.05 -3.24 10.53
C GLN A 135 3.63 -2.71 10.34
N ALA A 136 2.74 -3.55 9.85
CA ALA A 136 1.32 -3.24 9.72
C ALA A 136 0.48 -4.19 10.58
N TYR A 137 -0.37 -3.64 11.46
CA TYR A 137 -1.39 -4.40 12.18
C TYR A 137 -2.50 -4.80 11.20
N ARG A 138 -2.91 -6.06 11.28
CA ARG A 138 -3.82 -6.69 10.33
C ARG A 138 -5.26 -6.65 10.84
N ASP A 139 -5.93 -5.50 10.70
CA ASP A 139 -7.36 -5.33 10.98
C ASP A 139 -8.17 -5.23 9.68
N GLU A 140 -7.82 -6.09 8.72
CA GLU A 140 -8.40 -6.19 7.39
C GLU A 140 -8.47 -7.68 6.97
N GLY A 141 -9.20 -7.99 5.91
CA GLY A 141 -9.45 -9.37 5.52
C GLY A 141 -8.42 -9.98 4.56
N LEU A 142 -7.84 -9.18 3.66
CA LEU A 142 -7.06 -9.67 2.53
C LEU A 142 -5.78 -10.40 2.94
N SER A 143 -5.02 -9.83 3.85
CA SER A 143 -3.70 -10.35 4.19
C SER A 143 -3.71 -11.78 4.72
N TYR A 144 -4.82 -12.22 5.31
CA TYR A 144 -5.00 -13.59 5.81
C TYR A 144 -5.15 -14.64 4.71
N HIS A 145 -5.39 -14.23 3.47
CA HIS A 145 -5.37 -15.11 2.30
C HIS A 145 -3.97 -15.25 1.70
N TYR A 146 -3.06 -14.31 1.98
CA TYR A 146 -1.72 -14.26 1.41
C TYR A 146 -0.58 -14.53 2.40
N ALA A 147 -0.87 -14.54 3.70
CA ALA A 147 0.13 -14.77 4.74
C ALA A 147 -0.46 -15.56 5.92
N PRO A 148 0.34 -16.40 6.61
CA PRO A 148 -0.08 -17.09 7.82
C PRO A 148 -0.66 -16.15 8.88
N SER A 149 -1.44 -16.69 9.81
CA SER A 149 -2.02 -15.93 10.93
C SER A 149 -0.96 -15.19 11.75
N GLY A 150 -1.34 -14.03 12.26
CA GLY A 150 -0.50 -13.17 13.09
C GLY A 150 -1.05 -11.76 13.11
N ASP A 151 -0.80 -11.03 14.19
CA ASP A 151 -1.35 -9.69 14.38
C ASP A 151 -0.65 -8.63 13.50
N TYR A 152 0.63 -8.83 13.20
CA TYR A 152 1.45 -7.88 12.47
C TYR A 152 2.17 -8.54 11.29
N LEU A 153 2.27 -7.80 10.19
CA LEU A 153 3.17 -8.10 9.08
C LEU A 153 4.36 -7.13 9.10
N PRO A 154 5.61 -7.63 8.98
CA PRO A 154 6.77 -6.76 8.79
C PRO A 154 6.74 -6.13 7.39
N LEU A 155 7.23 -4.89 7.27
CA LEU A 155 7.52 -4.22 6.01
C LEU A 155 9.04 -4.18 5.81
N PRO A 156 9.64 -5.17 5.16
CA PRO A 156 11.10 -5.37 5.13
C PRO A 156 11.87 -4.22 4.50
N ASN A 157 11.25 -3.51 3.54
CA ASN A 157 11.89 -2.43 2.82
C ASN A 157 11.78 -1.05 3.52
N ALA A 158 11.19 -0.97 4.71
CA ALA A 158 11.09 0.27 5.47
C ALA A 158 12.47 0.93 5.70
N GLY A 159 13.50 0.13 5.99
CA GLY A 159 14.88 0.62 6.14
C GLY A 159 15.45 1.26 4.87
N ARG A 160 15.09 0.75 3.68
CA ARG A 160 15.51 1.35 2.39
C ARG A 160 14.85 2.72 2.17
N VAL A 161 13.55 2.85 2.50
CA VAL A 161 12.82 4.13 2.43
C VAL A 161 13.38 5.13 3.43
N ALA A 162 13.59 4.73 4.68
CA ALA A 162 14.17 5.56 5.72
C ALA A 162 15.56 6.08 5.33
N SER A 163 16.46 5.21 4.87
CA SER A 163 17.80 5.60 4.39
C SER A 163 17.76 6.55 3.19
N PHE A 164 16.77 6.41 2.31
CA PHE A 164 16.57 7.37 1.22
C PHE A 164 16.16 8.75 1.78
N PHE A 165 15.23 8.81 2.73
CA PHE A 165 14.80 10.06 3.35
C PHE A 165 15.94 10.75 4.12
N GLU A 166 16.76 9.99 4.86
CA GLU A 166 17.96 10.51 5.53
C GLU A 166 18.90 11.20 4.54
N ARG A 167 19.23 10.52 3.43
CA ARG A 167 20.13 11.09 2.40
C ARG A 167 19.56 12.34 1.73
N LYS A 168 18.24 12.44 1.62
CA LYS A 168 17.56 13.59 1.02
C LYS A 168 17.25 14.72 2.02
N GLY A 169 17.48 14.50 3.32
CA GLY A 169 17.12 15.45 4.37
C GLY A 169 15.60 15.63 4.53
N ILE A 170 14.80 14.64 4.15
CA ILE A 170 13.35 14.65 4.29
C ILE A 170 12.99 14.30 5.74
N PRO A 171 12.24 15.12 6.47
CA PRO A 171 11.81 14.80 7.81
C PRO A 171 10.88 13.59 7.83
N PHE A 172 11.20 12.58 8.63
CA PHE A 172 10.38 11.38 8.77
C PHE A 172 10.47 10.75 10.16
N VAL A 173 9.56 9.83 10.43
CA VAL A 173 9.59 8.92 11.58
C VAL A 173 9.31 7.50 11.10
N THR A 174 9.83 6.52 11.82
CA THR A 174 9.53 5.11 11.59
C THR A 174 8.65 4.57 12.71
N GLY A 175 7.70 3.71 12.40
CA GLY A 175 6.85 3.07 13.41
C GLY A 175 5.89 2.09 12.78
N LYS A 176 4.99 1.53 13.60
CA LYS A 176 3.95 0.64 13.09
C LYS A 176 2.79 1.45 12.51
N THR A 177 2.04 0.85 11.58
CA THR A 177 0.74 1.34 11.13
C THR A 177 -0.36 0.35 11.51
N TRP A 178 -1.58 0.82 11.62
CA TRP A 178 -2.78 0.00 11.77
C TRP A 178 -3.52 0.00 10.44
N THR A 179 -3.56 -1.13 9.75
CA THR A 179 -4.36 -1.29 8.53
C THR A 179 -5.74 -1.79 8.90
N THR A 180 -6.79 -1.08 8.51
CA THR A 180 -8.18 -1.44 8.83
C THR A 180 -9.10 -1.38 7.61
N ASP A 181 -10.07 -2.30 7.52
CA ASP A 181 -11.19 -2.24 6.56
C ASP A 181 -12.34 -1.36 7.07
N GLY A 182 -12.28 -0.94 8.32
CA GLY A 182 -13.39 -0.31 9.02
C GLY A 182 -13.19 1.15 9.36
N LEU A 183 -12.97 2.05 8.37
CA LEU A 183 -12.73 3.48 8.57
C LEU A 183 -13.67 4.12 9.63
N TYR A 184 -14.97 3.89 9.52
CA TYR A 184 -15.95 4.44 10.48
C TYR A 184 -16.10 3.60 11.76
N ARG A 185 -15.22 2.59 11.94
CA ARG A 185 -15.15 1.76 13.15
C ARG A 185 -13.82 1.88 13.89
N GLU A 186 -13.03 2.88 13.59
CA GLU A 186 -11.83 3.28 14.34
C GLU A 186 -12.27 3.84 15.70
N THR A 187 -12.44 2.94 16.66
CA THR A 187 -12.94 3.32 18.00
C THR A 187 -11.81 3.82 18.90
N ARG A 188 -12.12 4.67 19.87
CA ARG A 188 -11.13 5.17 20.85
C ARG A 188 -10.43 4.05 21.60
N THR A 189 -11.11 2.95 21.90
CA THR A 189 -10.51 1.79 22.57
C THR A 189 -9.48 1.11 21.66
N ASN A 190 -9.83 0.85 20.39
CA ASN A 190 -8.90 0.26 19.43
C ASN A 190 -7.72 1.19 19.15
N MET A 191 -7.97 2.48 18.97
CA MET A 191 -6.93 3.49 18.79
C MET A 191 -5.94 3.48 19.98
N SER A 192 -6.45 3.53 21.22
CA SER A 192 -5.59 3.49 22.41
C SER A 192 -4.76 2.19 22.49
N LYS A 193 -5.36 1.05 22.13
CA LYS A 193 -4.66 -0.24 22.06
C LYS A 193 -3.55 -0.22 21.01
N ARG A 194 -3.85 0.25 19.79
CA ARG A 194 -2.84 0.36 18.71
C ARG A 194 -1.71 1.30 19.07
N LYS A 195 -2.02 2.46 19.70
CA LYS A 195 -1.00 3.37 20.23
C LYS A 195 -0.07 2.68 21.23
N ALA A 196 -0.64 1.98 22.20
CA ALA A 196 0.14 1.24 23.21
C ALA A 196 1.04 0.17 22.60
N GLU A 197 0.66 -0.41 21.47
CA GLU A 197 1.46 -1.38 20.70
C GLU A 197 2.51 -0.72 19.78
N GLY A 198 2.55 0.62 19.71
CA GLY A 198 3.52 1.39 18.94
C GLY A 198 3.08 1.74 17.52
N CYS A 199 1.77 1.67 17.21
CA CYS A 199 1.25 2.23 15.96
C CYS A 199 1.27 3.76 16.02
N LEU A 200 1.81 4.38 14.99
CA LEU A 200 1.84 5.83 14.80
C LEU A 200 0.67 6.33 13.97
N THR A 201 0.12 5.45 13.13
CA THR A 201 -0.88 5.80 12.12
C THR A 201 -1.91 4.69 11.95
N VAL A 202 -3.03 5.05 11.31
CA VAL A 202 -4.04 4.14 10.76
C VAL A 202 -4.23 4.44 9.27
N GLU A 203 -4.38 3.41 8.46
CA GLU A 203 -4.63 3.45 7.01
C GLU A 203 -5.34 2.17 6.57
N MET A 204 -5.54 1.96 5.27
CA MET A 204 -6.41 0.88 4.80
C MET A 204 -5.73 -0.16 3.88
N GLU A 205 -4.41 -0.09 3.61
CA GLU A 205 -3.80 -0.90 2.54
C GLU A 205 -2.48 -1.60 2.89
N CYS A 206 -1.66 -1.07 3.78
CA CYS A 206 -0.28 -1.54 3.99
C CYS A 206 -0.17 -3.04 4.28
N ALA A 207 -1.01 -3.58 5.16
CA ALA A 207 -0.94 -5.01 5.50
C ALA A 207 -1.31 -5.89 4.31
N GLY A 208 -2.39 -5.55 3.61
CA GLY A 208 -2.86 -6.29 2.44
C GLY A 208 -1.86 -6.26 1.29
N LEU A 209 -1.38 -5.08 0.90
CA LEU A 209 -0.41 -4.93 -0.19
C LEU A 209 0.93 -5.60 0.13
N GLN A 210 1.43 -5.49 1.37
CA GLN A 210 2.63 -6.21 1.79
C GLN A 210 2.44 -7.73 1.72
N ALA A 211 1.28 -8.24 2.15
CA ALA A 211 1.00 -9.67 2.10
C ALA A 211 0.99 -10.20 0.66
N VAL A 212 0.29 -9.49 -0.26
CA VAL A 212 0.28 -9.82 -1.69
C VAL A 212 1.68 -9.79 -2.26
N CYS A 213 2.44 -8.73 -2.03
CA CYS A 213 3.81 -8.61 -2.53
C CYS A 213 4.71 -9.74 -2.02
N SER A 214 4.62 -10.07 -0.72
CA SER A 214 5.42 -11.16 -0.15
C SER A 214 5.06 -12.53 -0.74
N PHE A 215 3.78 -12.78 -0.96
CA PHE A 215 3.30 -14.03 -1.55
C PHE A 215 3.74 -14.19 -3.02
N ARG A 216 3.75 -13.09 -3.78
CA ARG A 216 4.15 -13.02 -5.19
C ARG A 216 5.66 -12.76 -5.39
N GLU A 217 6.46 -12.77 -4.33
CA GLU A 217 7.90 -12.48 -4.38
C GLU A 217 8.23 -11.10 -4.95
N LEU A 218 7.32 -10.13 -4.74
CA LEU A 218 7.46 -8.74 -5.15
C LEU A 218 8.01 -7.88 -4.01
N GLN A 219 8.54 -6.72 -4.36
CA GLN A 219 9.08 -5.76 -3.41
C GLN A 219 8.08 -4.62 -3.19
N TYR A 220 7.76 -4.35 -1.93
CA TYR A 220 6.84 -3.29 -1.53
C TYR A 220 7.55 -2.22 -0.70
N TYR A 221 7.30 -0.97 -1.03
CA TYR A 221 7.84 0.21 -0.37
C TYR A 221 6.69 1.14 -0.04
N ALA A 222 6.61 1.62 1.20
CA ALA A 222 5.53 2.49 1.63
C ALA A 222 6.02 3.68 2.44
N PHE A 223 5.38 4.83 2.24
CA PHE A 223 5.47 5.98 3.12
C PHE A 223 4.15 6.74 3.13
N LEU A 224 3.86 7.40 4.25
CA LEU A 224 2.58 8.03 4.51
C LEU A 224 2.79 9.50 4.92
N PHE A 225 1.76 10.32 4.73
CA PHE A 225 1.68 11.67 5.30
C PHE A 225 0.41 11.80 6.15
N GLY A 226 0.48 12.56 7.24
CA GLY A 226 -0.67 12.76 8.12
C GLY A 226 -1.76 13.58 7.45
N GLY A 227 -2.93 13.00 7.26
CA GLY A 227 -4.13 13.66 6.75
C GLY A 227 -4.96 14.29 7.85
N ASP A 228 -5.20 13.55 8.92
CA ASP A 228 -6.00 13.90 10.07
C ASP A 228 -5.37 13.41 11.38
N LEU A 229 -5.97 13.74 12.50
CA LEU A 229 -5.53 13.31 13.83
C LEU A 229 -6.70 12.68 14.60
N LEU A 230 -6.51 11.42 15.00
CA LEU A 230 -7.48 10.68 15.80
C LEU A 230 -7.27 10.89 17.30
N ASP A 231 -6.05 11.26 17.72
CA ASP A 231 -5.65 11.43 19.13
C ASP A 231 -5.99 12.83 19.67
N ALA A 232 -7.07 13.40 19.24
CA ALA A 232 -7.61 14.64 19.79
C ALA A 232 -8.89 14.36 20.61
N ALA A 233 -9.31 15.33 21.42
CA ALA A 233 -10.55 15.22 22.18
C ALA A 233 -11.77 14.99 21.27
N GLU A 234 -11.78 15.69 20.14
CA GLU A 234 -12.66 15.47 19.00
C GLU A 234 -11.80 15.17 17.77
N TRP A 235 -12.39 14.55 16.75
CA TRP A 235 -11.68 14.27 15.50
C TRP A 235 -11.18 15.56 14.84
N ASP A 236 -9.88 15.66 14.63
CA ASP A 236 -9.25 16.81 13.99
C ASP A 236 -8.98 16.48 12.50
N VAL A 237 -9.79 17.05 11.63
CA VAL A 237 -9.77 16.84 10.18
C VAL A 237 -8.48 17.33 9.52
N ARG A 238 -7.76 18.28 10.13
CA ARG A 238 -6.51 18.90 9.66
C ARG A 238 -6.55 19.33 8.20
N ILE A 239 -5.97 18.50 7.29
CA ILE A 239 -5.83 18.86 5.89
C ILE A 239 -6.79 18.08 4.98
N LEU A 240 -7.52 17.09 5.50
CA LEU A 240 -8.43 16.28 4.69
C LEU A 240 -9.48 17.16 3.98
N GLY A 241 -9.57 17.01 2.67
CA GLY A 241 -10.53 17.73 1.83
C GLY A 241 -10.17 19.18 1.52
N ASP A 242 -9.02 19.69 1.93
CA ASP A 242 -8.57 21.03 1.58
C ASP A 242 -7.40 21.03 0.56
N HIS A 243 -6.95 22.25 0.14
CA HIS A 243 -5.87 22.40 -0.83
C HIS A 243 -4.51 21.87 -0.33
N ARG A 244 -4.28 21.88 0.97
CA ARG A 244 -3.03 21.36 1.58
C ARG A 244 -2.90 19.84 1.40
N GLU A 245 -4.01 19.12 1.42
CA GLU A 245 -4.01 17.69 1.13
C GLU A 245 -3.52 17.45 -0.30
N LYS A 246 -4.02 18.21 -1.28
CA LYS A 246 -3.56 18.14 -2.67
C LYS A 246 -2.06 18.42 -2.78
N ASP A 247 -1.55 19.42 -2.07
CA ASP A 247 -0.12 19.76 -2.08
C ASP A 247 0.72 18.61 -1.50
N CYS A 248 0.27 17.99 -0.39
CA CYS A 248 0.91 16.80 0.19
C CYS A 248 0.87 15.59 -0.76
N GLN A 249 -0.24 15.36 -1.46
CA GLN A 249 -0.36 14.29 -2.45
C GLN A 249 0.63 14.47 -3.61
N ILE A 250 0.75 15.70 -4.14
CA ILE A 250 1.68 16.02 -5.23
C ILE A 250 3.13 15.90 -4.77
N GLU A 251 3.45 16.38 -3.57
CA GLU A 251 4.80 16.26 -3.02
C GLU A 251 5.15 14.79 -2.75
N GLY A 252 4.22 14.01 -2.20
CA GLY A 252 4.37 12.56 -2.06
C GLY A 252 4.68 11.88 -3.40
N PHE A 253 4.03 12.29 -4.47
CA PHE A 253 4.32 11.77 -5.81
C PHE A 253 5.74 12.12 -6.28
N ARG A 254 6.20 13.37 -6.08
CA ARG A 254 7.57 13.78 -6.41
C ARG A 254 8.61 12.95 -5.65
N ILE A 255 8.36 12.73 -4.35
CA ILE A 255 9.20 11.88 -3.51
C ILE A 255 9.20 10.43 -4.01
N ALA A 256 8.04 9.90 -4.42
CA ALA A 256 7.94 8.55 -4.97
C ALA A 256 8.73 8.39 -6.28
N LEU A 257 8.74 9.41 -7.15
CA LEU A 257 9.56 9.43 -8.38
C LEU A 257 11.07 9.38 -8.04
N GLU A 258 11.51 10.20 -7.10
CA GLU A 258 12.92 10.21 -6.68
C GLU A 258 13.32 8.90 -5.97
N LEU A 259 12.43 8.32 -5.17
CA LEU A 259 12.65 7.01 -4.56
C LEU A 259 12.74 5.92 -5.63
N ALA A 260 11.85 5.93 -6.63
CA ALA A 260 11.88 5.00 -7.74
C ALA A 260 13.21 5.07 -8.51
N HIS A 261 13.68 6.27 -8.81
CA HIS A 261 14.98 6.44 -9.46
C HIS A 261 16.12 5.91 -8.57
N ALA A 262 16.14 6.24 -7.28
CA ALA A 262 17.16 5.75 -6.37
C ALA A 262 17.18 4.22 -6.26
N LEU A 263 16.01 3.57 -6.26
CA LEU A 263 15.90 2.11 -6.27
C LEU A 263 16.40 1.52 -7.59
N SER A 264 16.04 2.10 -8.73
CA SER A 264 16.46 1.61 -10.04
C SER A 264 17.99 1.63 -10.24
N MET A 265 18.69 2.57 -9.59
CA MET A 265 20.15 2.60 -9.60
C MET A 265 20.78 1.45 -8.83
N LEU A 266 20.11 0.94 -7.79
CA LEU A 266 20.57 -0.22 -7.03
C LEU A 266 20.43 -1.52 -7.83
N PHE A 267 19.34 -1.68 -8.59
CA PHE A 267 19.12 -2.89 -9.44
C PHE A 267 20.11 -3.02 -10.60
N SER A 268 20.71 -1.89 -11.01
CA SER A 268 21.72 -1.89 -12.07
C SER A 268 23.11 -2.36 -11.58
N LEU A 269 23.25 -2.60 -10.26
CA LEU A 269 24.50 -3.01 -9.61
C LEU A 269 24.45 -4.46 -9.12
N GLU A 270 23.28 -5.10 -9.11
CA GLU A 270 23.05 -6.52 -8.84
C GLU A 270 22.96 -7.32 -10.15
#